data_a12a6ddfe0262612af9725bd25c2fbf6
#
_entry.id   a12a6ddfe0262612af9725bd25c2fbf6
#
_cell.length_a   1.000
_cell.length_b   1.000
_cell.length_c   1.000
_cell.angle_alpha   90.00
_cell.angle_beta   90.00
_cell.angle_gamma   90.00
#
_symmetry.space_group_name_H-M   'P 1'
#
loop_
_entity.id
_entity.type
_entity.pdbx_description
1 polymer ?
#
loop_
_entity_poly.entity_id
_entity_poly.type
_entity_poly.pdbx_seq_one_letter_code
_entity_poly.pdbx_strand_id
1 'polypeptide(L)' 'MTEELKKGDKVEWKTPQGKTSGEVIEKLTSPTEIKGHHVAASEDNPEYLVKSDRTGKEAAHKPEALEKVEE' A
#
# COMPACT_ATOMS: atom_id res chain seq x y z
N MET A 1 -14.06 -10.98 6.45
CA MET A 1 -13.20 -11.58 5.44
C MET A 1 -12.16 -10.59 4.99
N THR A 2 -10.93 -11.04 4.98
CA THR A 2 -9.84 -10.19 4.55
C THR A 2 -9.77 -10.21 3.04
N GLU A 3 -9.97 -9.06 2.43
CA GLU A 3 -9.80 -8.97 0.99
C GLU A 3 -8.33 -8.91 0.67
N GLU A 4 -7.90 -9.75 -0.22
CA GLU A 4 -6.53 -9.72 -0.70
C GLU A 4 -6.38 -8.67 -1.77
N LEU A 5 -5.45 -7.76 -1.56
CA LEU A 5 -5.16 -6.73 -2.54
C LEU A 5 -4.22 -7.28 -3.60
N LYS A 6 -4.43 -6.87 -4.83
CA LYS A 6 -3.63 -7.32 -5.95
C LYS A 6 -3.04 -6.13 -6.68
N LYS A 7 -2.01 -6.39 -7.44
CA LYS A 7 -1.39 -5.38 -8.30
C LYS A 7 -2.45 -4.75 -9.21
N GLY A 8 -2.53 -3.44 -9.18
CA GLY A 8 -3.49 -2.69 -9.97
C GLY A 8 -4.77 -2.33 -9.24
N ASP A 9 -4.98 -2.86 -8.03
CA ASP A 9 -6.17 -2.54 -7.27
C ASP A 9 -6.12 -1.10 -6.77
N LYS A 10 -7.27 -0.44 -6.79
CA LYS A 10 -7.41 0.90 -6.23
C LYS A 10 -7.62 0.80 -4.73
N VAL A 11 -6.90 1.63 -3.98
CA VAL A 11 -6.98 1.65 -2.53
C VAL A 11 -7.00 3.08 -2.02
N GLU A 12 -7.46 3.24 -0.78
CA GLU A 12 -7.41 4.51 -0.08
C GLU A 12 -6.74 4.30 1.27
N TRP A 13 -6.10 5.33 1.77
CA TRP A 13 -5.52 5.30 3.11
C TRP A 13 -5.53 6.70 3.70
N LYS A 14 -5.49 6.76 5.02
CA LYS A 14 -5.50 8.04 5.73
C LYS A 14 -4.10 8.62 5.84
N THR A 15 -4.02 9.93 5.65
CA THR A 15 -2.78 10.68 5.88
C THR A 15 -3.09 11.83 6.83
N PRO A 16 -2.05 12.49 7.37
CA PRO A 16 -2.28 13.68 8.21
C PRO A 16 -3.05 14.79 7.51
N GLN A 17 -3.07 14.76 6.20
CA GLN A 17 -3.76 15.79 5.40
C GLN A 17 -5.14 15.33 4.90
N GLY A 18 -5.59 14.14 5.33
CA GLY A 18 -6.85 13.58 4.90
C GLY A 18 -6.66 12.26 4.16
N LYS A 19 -7.70 11.79 3.53
CA LYS A 19 -7.63 10.54 2.76
C LYS A 19 -6.96 10.75 1.42
N THR A 20 -6.15 9.79 1.04
CA THR A 20 -5.49 9.75 -0.26
C THR A 20 -5.83 8.43 -0.94
N SER A 21 -6.00 8.46 -2.23
CA SER A 21 -6.21 7.24 -3.00
C SER A 21 -5.01 6.96 -3.88
N GLY A 22 -4.86 5.71 -4.24
CA GLY A 22 -3.78 5.30 -5.10
C GLY A 22 -4.00 3.90 -5.62
N GLU A 23 -2.94 3.32 -6.16
CA GLU A 23 -3.00 2.02 -6.79
C GLU A 23 -1.94 1.12 -6.20
N VAL A 24 -2.28 -0.14 -6.01
CA VAL A 24 -1.31 -1.14 -5.56
C VAL A 24 -0.36 -1.46 -6.71
N ILE A 25 0.94 -1.31 -6.45
CA ILE A 25 1.97 -1.61 -7.43
C ILE A 25 2.49 -3.02 -7.24
N GLU A 26 2.71 -3.42 -5.98
CA GLU A 26 3.29 -4.72 -5.69
C GLU A 26 2.98 -5.13 -4.26
N LYS A 27 2.87 -6.43 -4.04
CA LYS A 27 2.76 -7.00 -2.71
C LYS A 27 4.16 -7.33 -2.22
N LEU A 28 4.53 -6.79 -1.07
CA LEU A 28 5.85 -7.02 -0.48
C LEU A 28 5.74 -8.08 0.61
N THR A 29 6.50 -9.15 0.46
CA THR A 29 6.51 -10.25 1.42
C THR A 29 7.89 -10.48 2.03
N SER A 30 8.82 -9.59 1.75
CA SER A 30 10.17 -9.64 2.31
C SER A 30 10.65 -8.23 2.61
N PRO A 31 11.66 -8.08 3.50
CA PRO A 31 12.19 -6.76 3.80
C PRO A 31 12.68 -6.05 2.53
N THR A 32 12.31 -4.81 2.39
CA THR A 32 12.59 -4.04 1.17
C THR A 32 12.91 -2.60 1.56
N GLU A 33 13.75 -1.95 0.79
CA GLU A 33 13.99 -0.52 0.95
C GLU A 33 13.33 0.25 -0.17
N ILE A 34 12.57 1.28 0.20
CA ILE A 34 11.89 2.14 -0.76
C ILE A 34 12.26 3.57 -0.45
N LYS A 35 13.05 4.18 -1.32
CA LYS A 35 13.47 5.58 -1.19
C LYS A 35 13.96 5.95 0.20
N GLY A 36 14.85 5.12 0.74
CA GLY A 36 15.44 5.35 2.05
C GLY A 36 14.60 4.87 3.23
N HIS A 37 13.43 4.32 2.99
CA HIS A 37 12.57 3.76 4.03
C HIS A 37 12.72 2.25 4.06
N HIS A 38 12.98 1.73 5.25
CA HIS A 38 13.04 0.29 5.43
C HIS A 38 11.63 -0.26 5.67
N VAL A 39 11.23 -1.20 4.84
CA VAL A 39 9.92 -1.85 4.95
C VAL A 39 10.14 -3.25 5.51
N ALA A 40 9.64 -3.48 6.71
CA ALA A 40 9.80 -4.78 7.38
C ALA A 40 8.64 -5.71 7.03
N ALA A 41 8.51 -6.02 5.76
CA ALA A 41 7.47 -6.93 5.29
C ALA A 41 7.94 -8.38 5.42
N SER A 42 6.99 -9.30 5.57
CA SER A 42 7.26 -10.72 5.62
C SER A 42 6.06 -11.48 5.07
N GLU A 43 6.19 -12.77 4.88
CA GLU A 43 5.07 -13.57 4.40
C GLU A 43 3.91 -13.58 5.38
N ASP A 44 4.21 -13.52 6.68
CA ASP A 44 3.18 -13.48 7.72
C ASP A 44 2.57 -12.08 7.86
N ASN A 45 3.36 -11.05 7.56
CA ASN A 45 2.92 -9.67 7.68
C ASN A 45 3.30 -8.91 6.41
N PRO A 46 2.62 -9.17 5.31
CA PRO A 46 2.95 -8.51 4.05
C PRO A 46 2.57 -7.04 4.07
N GLU A 47 3.27 -6.26 3.29
CA GLU A 47 2.91 -4.87 3.06
C GLU A 47 2.71 -4.67 1.57
N TYR A 48 2.01 -3.61 1.23
CA TYR A 48 1.73 -3.32 -0.17
C TYR A 48 2.39 -2.02 -0.56
N LEU A 49 3.09 -2.06 -1.67
CA LEU A 49 3.64 -0.86 -2.27
C LEU A 49 2.52 -0.20 -3.06
N VAL A 50 2.21 1.02 -2.72
CA VAL A 50 1.14 1.77 -3.37
C VAL A 50 1.69 3.08 -3.91
N LYS A 51 1.06 3.56 -4.96
CA LYS A 51 1.42 4.83 -5.59
C LYS A 51 0.25 5.79 -5.46
N SER A 52 0.50 6.93 -4.87
CA SER A 52 -0.54 7.94 -4.69
C SER A 52 -0.95 8.54 -6.04
N ASP A 53 -2.24 8.58 -6.30
CA ASP A 53 -2.78 9.21 -7.51
C ASP A 53 -2.56 10.72 -7.47
N ARG A 54 -2.43 11.28 -6.28
CA ARG A 54 -2.33 12.71 -6.09
C ARG A 54 -0.93 13.25 -6.32
N THR A 55 0.08 12.55 -5.81
CA THR A 55 1.45 13.02 -5.87
C THR A 55 2.36 12.17 -6.73
N GLY A 56 1.93 10.97 -7.07
CA GLY A 56 2.76 10.01 -7.78
C GLY A 56 3.84 9.38 -6.92
N LYS A 57 3.83 9.65 -5.63
CA LYS A 57 4.82 9.07 -4.73
C LYS A 57 4.43 7.67 -4.31
N GLU A 58 5.44 6.84 -4.13
CA GLU A 58 5.26 5.47 -3.69
C GLU A 58 5.49 5.34 -2.20
N ALA A 59 4.73 4.46 -1.56
CA ALA A 59 4.89 4.19 -0.15
C ALA A 59 4.40 2.78 0.14
N ALA A 60 4.92 2.18 1.21
CA ALA A 60 4.47 0.86 1.64
C ALA A 60 3.54 1.01 2.82
N HIS A 61 2.42 0.30 2.77
CA HIS A 61 1.42 0.31 3.84
C HIS A 61 0.99 -1.12 4.15
N LYS A 62 0.62 -1.35 5.39
CA LYS A 62 0.06 -2.64 5.79
C LYS A 62 -1.35 -2.77 5.22
N PRO A 63 -1.80 -4.01 4.95
CA PRO A 63 -3.14 -4.20 4.39
C PRO A 63 -4.25 -3.62 5.27
N GLU A 64 -4.08 -3.63 6.58
CA GLU A 64 -5.07 -3.07 7.50
C GLU A 64 -5.17 -1.55 7.42
N ALA A 65 -4.14 -0.89 6.88
CA ALA A 65 -4.16 0.55 6.69
C ALA A 65 -4.75 0.95 5.34
N LEU A 66 -4.98 -0.02 4.48
CA LEU A 66 -5.50 0.22 3.13
C LEU A 66 -6.96 -0.22 3.04
N GLU A 67 -7.73 0.55 2.31
CA GLU A 67 -9.13 0.24 2.06
C GLU A 67 -9.29 0.07 0.55
N LYS A 68 -9.81 -1.09 0.15
CA LYS A 68 -10.01 -1.34 -1.27
C LYS A 68 -11.18 -0.50 -1.78
N VAL A 69 -10.94 0.23 -2.84
CA VAL A 69 -11.97 1.04 -3.49
C VAL A 69 -12.60 0.20 -4.60
N GLU A 70 -13.88 -0.07 -4.46
CA GLU A 70 -14.63 -0.78 -5.49
C GLU A 70 -15.34 0.23 -6.37
N GLU A 71 -15.19 0.04 -7.68
CA GLU A 71 -15.88 0.86 -8.66
C GLU A 71 -17.14 0.18 -9.14
#